data_5a55b2727d7359d4b8a65f43e2908fe2
#
_entry.id   5a55b2727d7359d4b8a65f43e2908fe2
#
_cell.length_a   1.000
_cell.length_b   1.000
_cell.length_c   1.000
_cell.angle_alpha   90.00
_cell.angle_beta   90.00
_cell.angle_gamma   90.00
#
_symmetry.space_group_name_H-M   'P 1'
#
loop_
_entity.id
_entity.type
_entity.pdbx_description
1 polymer ?
#
loop_
_entity_poly.entity_id
_entity_poly.type
_entity_poly.pdbx_seq_one_letter_code
_entity_poly.pdbx_strand_id
1 'polypeptide(L)'
;MVRYELKKIFSSFGGKVTLVLYAAVVVLSCWLAAAGDLNVGSEWVNEQGSRETGPAAVKKMQAARAEWTGWLNQDMLTRAVQENARINATPEAQSSDTHQNDIAFGWKQGFDPIRELINRSYSPAFRYYDYYTADGIAAIDEQTFYSNRVKLVRGWLNDKSDVGESTFTQQEKDYIISQYESLQTPFYMEYHDGWYQLLEKGNFIPMLGILILSFALSGIFSGEFKWKADAIYFSTTYGRTKGTSAKIKAGLLLITLLYWAGILVYSIFTLTYLGFGGGNTVIQVRLWKSLYNITMRQAWVLAVSCGYIGNLFLGILTMLISAKTKSAAVAVSMPFVVIFIPAFLQGTVDALSTFASFMPSTLLEFYQHLSTFDLVTIFGKVFRVADLCIPLYILLTLILIPILYREYRTKQIV
;
A
#
# COMPACT_ATOMS: atom_id res chain seq x y z
N MET A 1 10.35 -24.23 -25.53
CA MET A 1 9.55 -23.13 -26.08
C MET A 1 9.52 -21.91 -25.16
N VAL A 2 9.07 -22.02 -23.91
CA VAL A 2 9.01 -20.87 -22.97
C VAL A 2 10.36 -20.14 -22.87
N ARG A 3 11.48 -20.86 -22.69
CA ARG A 3 12.85 -20.27 -22.64
C ARG A 3 13.16 -19.39 -23.88
N TYR A 4 12.70 -19.80 -25.05
CA TYR A 4 12.92 -19.03 -26.28
C TYR A 4 12.07 -17.77 -26.34
N GLU A 5 10.82 -17.81 -25.87
CA GLU A 5 9.98 -16.63 -25.75
C GLU A 5 10.56 -15.63 -24.76
N LEU A 6 11.02 -16.08 -23.58
CA LEU A 6 11.71 -15.22 -22.63
C LEU A 6 13.00 -14.62 -23.22
N LYS A 7 13.83 -15.46 -23.92
CA LYS A 7 15.04 -14.95 -24.58
C LYS A 7 14.69 -13.88 -25.62
N LYS A 8 13.62 -14.05 -26.40
CA LYS A 8 13.13 -13.08 -27.38
C LYS A 8 12.73 -11.75 -26.71
N ILE A 9 12.03 -11.80 -25.57
CA ILE A 9 11.67 -10.61 -24.78
C ILE A 9 12.94 -9.90 -24.31
N PHE A 10 13.81 -10.58 -23.59
CA PHE A 10 15.00 -10.00 -22.97
C PHE A 10 16.08 -9.52 -23.99
N SER A 11 16.13 -10.12 -25.18
CA SER A 11 17.04 -9.69 -26.23
C SER A 11 16.54 -8.50 -27.04
N SER A 12 15.22 -8.25 -27.03
CA SER A 12 14.62 -7.13 -27.74
C SER A 12 14.99 -5.78 -27.10
N PHE A 13 15.07 -4.72 -27.91
CA PHE A 13 15.28 -3.35 -27.40
C PHE A 13 14.23 -2.96 -26.37
N GLY A 14 12.94 -3.19 -26.68
CA GLY A 14 11.83 -2.90 -25.76
C GLY A 14 11.92 -3.67 -24.44
N GLY A 15 12.30 -4.96 -24.49
CA GLY A 15 12.50 -5.76 -23.28
C GLY A 15 13.64 -5.24 -22.40
N LYS A 16 14.78 -4.84 -23.00
CA LYS A 16 15.90 -4.24 -22.27
C LYS A 16 15.51 -2.92 -21.61
N VAL A 17 14.79 -2.04 -22.33
CA VAL A 17 14.27 -0.78 -21.79
C VAL A 17 13.31 -1.06 -20.64
N THR A 18 12.40 -2.02 -20.79
CA THR A 18 11.48 -2.44 -19.70
C THR A 18 12.24 -2.84 -18.44
N LEU A 19 13.31 -3.65 -18.57
CA LEU A 19 14.12 -4.08 -17.42
C LEU A 19 14.81 -2.90 -16.72
N VAL A 20 15.40 -1.98 -17.50
CA VAL A 20 16.07 -0.79 -16.94
C VAL A 20 15.06 0.11 -16.22
N LEU A 21 13.91 0.37 -16.83
CA LEU A 21 12.87 1.19 -16.20
C LEU A 21 12.28 0.51 -14.95
N TYR A 22 12.09 -0.80 -15.00
CA TYR A 22 11.61 -1.54 -13.83
C TYR A 22 12.62 -1.48 -12.67
N ALA A 23 13.89 -1.69 -12.96
CA ALA A 23 14.97 -1.52 -11.98
C ALA A 23 15.00 -0.09 -11.42
N ALA A 24 14.79 0.93 -12.25
CA ALA A 24 14.70 2.31 -11.81
C ALA A 24 13.52 2.55 -10.84
N VAL A 25 12.37 1.93 -11.06
CA VAL A 25 11.23 1.99 -10.11
C VAL A 25 11.61 1.37 -8.77
N VAL A 26 12.26 0.20 -8.77
CA VAL A 26 12.70 -0.45 -7.53
C VAL A 26 13.70 0.43 -6.77
N VAL A 27 14.70 1.00 -7.47
CA VAL A 27 15.68 1.93 -6.88
C VAL A 27 15.00 3.18 -6.35
N LEU A 28 14.05 3.75 -7.09
CA LEU A 28 13.27 4.91 -6.63
C LEU A 28 12.49 4.58 -5.35
N SER A 29 11.84 3.42 -5.28
CA SER A 29 11.12 2.98 -4.08
C SER A 29 12.06 2.82 -2.88
N CYS A 30 13.24 2.24 -3.09
CA CYS A 30 14.27 2.14 -2.06
C CYS A 30 14.75 3.51 -1.59
N TRP A 31 14.98 4.42 -2.53
CA TRP A 31 15.41 5.78 -2.22
C TRP A 31 14.33 6.55 -1.44
N LEU A 32 13.07 6.47 -1.85
CA LEU A 32 11.95 7.10 -1.14
C LEU A 32 11.80 6.56 0.29
N ALA A 33 11.98 5.25 0.48
CA ALA A 33 11.95 4.67 1.82
C ALA A 33 13.13 5.13 2.70
N ALA A 34 14.32 5.35 2.10
CA ALA A 34 15.51 5.81 2.82
C ALA A 34 15.52 7.33 3.06
N ALA A 35 14.91 8.13 2.17
CA ALA A 35 14.84 9.57 2.31
C ALA A 35 14.04 10.00 3.56
N GLY A 36 13.03 9.18 3.94
CA GLY A 36 12.23 9.40 5.15
C GLY A 36 11.37 10.67 5.10
N ASP A 37 10.47 10.75 6.05
CA ASP A 37 9.75 11.98 6.41
C ASP A 37 10.10 12.34 7.86
N LEU A 38 9.80 13.55 8.29
CA LEU A 38 9.95 13.98 9.69
C LEU A 38 9.33 12.95 10.65
N ASN A 39 10.09 12.55 11.68
CA ASN A 39 9.71 11.53 12.66
C ASN A 39 9.52 10.10 12.12
N VAL A 40 9.85 9.85 10.88
CA VAL A 40 9.75 8.52 10.29
C VAL A 40 11.03 8.21 9.53
N GLY A 41 11.63 7.06 9.84
CA GLY A 41 12.75 6.54 9.09
C GLY A 41 14.08 7.16 9.42
N SER A 42 14.66 7.96 8.54
CA SER A 42 16.06 8.33 8.55
C SER A 42 16.39 9.75 9.03
N GLU A 43 15.43 10.47 9.62
CA GLU A 43 15.67 11.81 10.19
C GLU A 43 15.73 11.77 11.72
N TRP A 44 16.62 12.56 12.28
CA TRP A 44 16.82 12.77 13.71
C TRP A 44 17.11 14.24 14.00
N VAL A 45 16.39 14.83 14.94
CA VAL A 45 16.75 16.15 15.48
C VAL A 45 17.70 15.98 16.65
N ASN A 46 18.91 16.54 16.56
CA ASN A 46 19.92 16.42 17.60
C ASN A 46 19.72 17.43 18.74
N GLU A 47 20.57 17.34 19.77
CA GLU A 47 20.52 18.23 20.94
C GLU A 47 20.71 19.72 20.61
N GLN A 48 21.27 20.02 19.44
CA GLN A 48 21.44 21.39 18.92
C GLN A 48 20.28 21.85 18.03
N GLY A 49 19.18 21.07 17.94
CA GLY A 49 18.02 21.39 17.10
C GLY A 49 18.27 21.21 15.59
N SER A 50 19.42 20.65 15.20
CA SER A 50 19.75 20.43 13.80
C SER A 50 19.28 19.06 13.33
N ARG A 51 18.81 18.97 12.09
CA ARG A 51 18.35 17.71 11.48
C ARG A 51 19.52 16.91 10.95
N GLU A 52 19.65 15.70 11.42
CA GLU A 52 20.58 14.70 10.92
C GLU A 52 19.81 13.68 10.06
N THR A 53 20.44 13.15 9.02
CA THR A 53 19.84 12.15 8.12
C THR A 53 20.76 10.97 7.92
N GLY A 54 20.21 9.89 7.36
CA GLY A 54 20.96 8.71 6.98
C GLY A 54 21.15 7.68 8.11
N PRO A 55 22.06 6.70 7.94
CA PRO A 55 22.15 5.52 8.82
C PRO A 55 22.44 5.87 10.30
N ALA A 56 23.14 6.97 10.56
CA ALA A 56 23.43 7.41 11.93
C ALA A 56 22.15 7.92 12.63
N ALA A 57 21.33 8.69 11.92
CA ALA A 57 20.04 9.16 12.41
C ALA A 57 19.08 8.00 12.69
N VAL A 58 19.03 7.01 11.79
CA VAL A 58 18.24 5.78 12.00
C VAL A 58 18.63 5.08 13.30
N LYS A 59 19.92 4.90 13.56
CA LYS A 59 20.39 4.26 14.80
C LYS A 59 20.01 5.03 16.05
N LYS A 60 20.09 6.37 16.02
CA LYS A 60 19.66 7.24 17.12
C LYS A 60 18.16 7.11 17.37
N MET A 61 17.35 7.13 16.30
CA MET A 61 15.90 6.91 16.40
C MET A 61 15.54 5.53 16.96
N GLN A 62 16.22 4.48 16.50
CA GLN A 62 16.05 3.12 17.03
C GLN A 62 16.36 3.06 18.53
N ALA A 63 17.48 3.64 18.95
CA ALA A 63 17.87 3.68 20.37
C ALA A 63 16.85 4.43 21.22
N ALA A 64 16.42 5.61 20.79
CA ALA A 64 15.43 6.40 21.52
C ALA A 64 14.07 5.70 21.63
N ARG A 65 13.60 5.04 20.57
CA ARG A 65 12.33 4.30 20.58
C ARG A 65 12.41 2.97 21.29
N ALA A 66 13.59 2.36 21.40
CA ALA A 66 13.78 1.12 22.16
C ALA A 66 13.42 1.30 23.64
N GLU A 67 13.63 2.48 24.23
CA GLU A 67 13.24 2.81 25.59
C GLU A 67 11.73 2.81 25.83
N TRP A 68 10.95 2.92 24.76
CA TRP A 68 9.49 2.97 24.75
C TRP A 68 8.86 1.71 24.16
N THR A 69 9.63 0.61 24.07
CA THR A 69 9.14 -0.69 23.63
C THR A 69 8.34 -1.39 24.74
N GLY A 70 7.18 -1.90 24.39
CA GLY A 70 6.35 -2.69 25.31
C GLY A 70 4.86 -2.57 25.06
N TRP A 71 4.08 -3.02 26.04
CA TRP A 71 2.63 -2.88 26.02
C TRP A 71 2.24 -1.44 26.37
N LEU A 72 1.37 -0.85 25.57
CA LEU A 72 0.84 0.50 25.78
C LEU A 72 -0.28 0.46 26.86
N ASN A 73 0.11 0.05 28.06
CA ASN A 73 -0.71 -0.05 29.26
C ASN A 73 -0.72 1.27 30.05
N GLN A 74 -1.40 1.27 31.21
CA GLN A 74 -1.51 2.43 32.08
C GLN A 74 -0.13 3.04 32.43
N ASP A 75 0.86 2.22 32.76
CA ASP A 75 2.18 2.70 33.18
C ASP A 75 2.90 3.40 32.02
N MET A 76 2.88 2.80 30.81
CA MET A 76 3.51 3.37 29.62
C MET A 76 2.82 4.68 29.19
N LEU A 77 1.49 4.71 29.22
CA LEU A 77 0.72 5.93 28.91
C LEU A 77 0.99 7.04 29.92
N THR A 78 1.01 6.71 31.21
CA THR A 78 1.32 7.67 32.28
C THR A 78 2.73 8.22 32.13
N ARG A 79 3.72 7.35 31.87
CA ARG A 79 5.10 7.76 31.62
C ARG A 79 5.20 8.72 30.44
N ALA A 80 4.50 8.42 29.32
CA ALA A 80 4.52 9.28 28.13
C ALA A 80 3.92 10.67 28.42
N VAL A 81 2.79 10.74 29.14
CA VAL A 81 2.16 12.01 29.53
C VAL A 81 3.08 12.81 30.45
N GLN A 82 3.70 12.19 31.45
CA GLN A 82 4.62 12.84 32.39
C GLN A 82 5.87 13.36 31.68
N GLU A 83 6.46 12.58 30.78
CA GLU A 83 7.63 13.01 30.01
C GLU A 83 7.29 14.14 29.05
N ASN A 84 6.12 14.08 28.40
CA ASN A 84 5.63 15.18 27.54
C ASN A 84 5.46 16.48 28.36
N ALA A 85 4.86 16.39 29.55
CA ALA A 85 4.68 17.54 30.43
C ALA A 85 6.02 18.09 30.93
N ARG A 86 6.98 17.22 31.28
CA ARG A 86 8.33 17.60 31.69
C ARG A 86 9.05 18.41 30.59
N ILE A 87 8.98 17.93 29.33
CA ILE A 87 9.59 18.63 28.19
C ILE A 87 8.88 19.95 27.93
N ASN A 88 7.54 19.98 27.95
CA ASN A 88 6.76 21.20 27.72
C ASN A 88 7.01 22.30 28.76
N ALA A 89 7.49 21.95 29.95
CA ALA A 89 7.85 22.89 31.00
C ALA A 89 9.27 23.50 30.83
N THR A 90 10.05 23.05 29.84
CA THR A 90 11.40 23.54 29.59
C THR A 90 11.37 24.94 28.93
N PRO A 91 12.41 25.78 29.11
CA PRO A 91 12.52 27.06 28.45
C PRO A 91 12.49 26.94 26.92
N GLU A 92 13.08 25.89 26.36
CA GLU A 92 13.15 25.62 24.92
C GLU A 92 11.75 25.39 24.35
N ALA A 93 10.93 24.57 25.00
CA ALA A 93 9.55 24.30 24.57
C ALA A 93 8.64 25.52 24.67
N GLN A 94 8.92 26.44 25.59
CA GLN A 94 8.12 27.67 25.79
C GLN A 94 8.66 28.89 25.00
N SER A 95 9.77 28.70 24.29
CA SER A 95 10.37 29.76 23.50
C SER A 95 9.52 30.10 22.26
N SER A 96 9.53 31.37 21.87
CA SER A 96 9.01 31.82 20.56
C SER A 96 9.98 31.59 19.41
N ASP A 97 11.22 31.17 19.71
CA ASP A 97 12.23 30.83 18.72
C ASP A 97 12.03 29.42 18.21
N THR A 98 11.82 29.30 16.90
CA THR A 98 11.62 27.99 16.22
C THR A 98 12.76 27.01 16.46
N HIS A 99 14.01 27.51 16.53
CA HIS A 99 15.15 26.63 16.77
C HIS A 99 15.14 26.02 18.17
N GLN A 100 14.75 26.79 19.19
CA GLN A 100 14.56 26.27 20.54
C GLN A 100 13.42 25.24 20.59
N ASN A 101 12.32 25.53 19.90
CA ASN A 101 11.21 24.55 19.76
C ASN A 101 11.64 23.26 19.08
N ASP A 102 12.51 23.32 18.06
CA ASP A 102 13.04 22.11 17.38
C ASP A 102 13.88 21.26 18.34
N ILE A 103 14.63 21.87 19.27
CA ILE A 103 15.35 21.14 20.33
C ILE A 103 14.36 20.38 21.23
N ALA A 104 13.35 21.08 21.74
CA ALA A 104 12.32 20.44 22.59
C ALA A 104 11.55 19.34 21.84
N PHE A 105 11.28 19.55 20.56
CA PHE A 105 10.71 18.52 19.70
C PHE A 105 11.64 17.31 19.57
N GLY A 106 12.95 17.52 19.41
CA GLY A 106 13.95 16.47 19.36
C GLY A 106 13.89 15.53 20.57
N TRP A 107 13.63 16.06 21.77
CA TRP A 107 13.49 15.26 22.99
C TRP A 107 12.25 14.37 23.02
N LYS A 108 11.22 14.66 22.21
CA LYS A 108 9.98 13.86 22.12
C LYS A 108 10.07 12.71 21.13
N GLN A 109 11.07 12.67 20.25
CA GLN A 109 11.15 11.73 19.12
C GLN A 109 11.04 10.26 19.52
N GLY A 110 11.57 9.88 20.69
CA GLY A 110 11.53 8.51 21.19
C GLY A 110 10.10 8.00 21.44
N PHE A 111 9.23 8.84 21.99
CA PHE A 111 7.84 8.46 22.31
C PHE A 111 6.79 9.18 21.46
N ASP A 112 7.20 9.89 20.43
CA ASP A 112 6.29 10.61 19.53
C ASP A 112 5.17 9.72 18.94
N PRO A 113 5.38 8.46 18.57
CA PRO A 113 4.28 7.57 18.15
C PRO A 113 3.22 7.34 19.25
N ILE A 114 3.61 7.30 20.52
CA ILE A 114 2.67 7.20 21.64
C ILE A 114 1.91 8.50 21.80
N ARG A 115 2.63 9.63 21.72
CA ARG A 115 2.05 10.97 21.78
C ARG A 115 1.04 11.19 20.65
N GLU A 116 1.34 10.73 19.44
CA GLU A 116 0.40 10.79 18.32
C GLU A 116 -0.87 9.98 18.58
N LEU A 117 -0.77 8.78 19.15
CA LEU A 117 -1.94 8.00 19.54
C LEU A 117 -2.79 8.72 20.61
N ILE A 118 -2.15 9.39 21.56
CA ILE A 118 -2.84 10.20 22.58
C ILE A 118 -3.57 11.37 21.88
N ASN A 119 -2.90 12.12 20.98
CA ASN A 119 -3.51 13.18 20.20
C ASN A 119 -4.79 12.72 19.50
N ARG A 120 -4.74 11.54 18.87
CA ARG A 120 -5.89 10.98 18.16
C ARG A 120 -6.99 10.48 19.08
N SER A 121 -6.63 9.82 20.19
CA SER A 121 -7.61 9.29 21.13
C SER A 121 -8.38 10.39 21.86
N TYR A 122 -7.73 11.49 22.16
CA TYR A 122 -8.33 12.64 22.85
C TYR A 122 -8.72 13.80 21.92
N SER A 123 -8.72 13.54 20.60
CA SER A 123 -9.23 14.50 19.63
C SER A 123 -10.69 14.86 19.90
N PRO A 124 -11.13 16.11 19.65
CA PRO A 124 -12.52 16.51 19.82
C PRO A 124 -13.49 15.85 18.83
N ALA A 125 -12.99 15.41 17.66
CA ALA A 125 -13.77 14.72 16.64
C ALA A 125 -12.95 13.68 15.88
N PHE A 126 -13.63 12.66 15.34
CA PHE A 126 -13.01 11.51 14.65
C PHE A 126 -12.11 11.90 13.46
N ARG A 127 -12.48 12.93 12.73
CA ARG A 127 -11.72 13.42 11.55
C ARG A 127 -10.78 14.57 11.87
N TYR A 128 -10.90 15.15 13.07
CA TYR A 128 -10.04 16.22 13.52
C TYR A 128 -8.71 15.66 14.05
N TYR A 129 -7.64 16.38 13.83
CA TYR A 129 -6.33 16.09 14.38
C TYR A 129 -5.66 17.39 14.81
N ASP A 130 -5.23 17.44 16.05
CA ASP A 130 -4.41 18.51 16.59
C ASP A 130 -3.17 17.91 17.25
N TYR A 131 -2.02 18.36 16.77
CA TYR A 131 -0.71 17.93 17.26
C TYR A 131 -0.51 18.24 18.74
N TYR A 132 -1.15 19.27 19.26
CA TYR A 132 -0.96 19.76 20.62
C TYR A 132 -1.97 19.19 21.63
N THR A 133 -2.88 18.35 21.24
CA THR A 133 -3.89 17.75 22.14
C THR A 133 -3.26 17.08 23.35
N ALA A 134 -2.17 16.31 23.15
CA ALA A 134 -1.46 15.61 24.24
C ALA A 134 -0.79 16.59 25.23
N ASP A 135 -0.50 17.80 24.81
CA ASP A 135 0.16 18.79 25.67
C ASP A 135 -0.79 19.34 26.74
N GLY A 136 -2.10 19.26 26.51
CA GLY A 136 -3.13 19.65 27.48
C GLY A 136 -3.55 18.50 28.44
N ILE A 137 -3.00 17.28 28.30
CA ILE A 137 -3.39 16.11 29.11
C ILE A 137 -2.50 16.00 30.33
N ALA A 138 -3.08 16.23 31.52
CA ALA A 138 -2.36 16.12 32.80
C ALA A 138 -2.36 14.68 33.36
N ALA A 139 -3.41 13.90 33.09
CA ALA A 139 -3.54 12.52 33.52
C ALA A 139 -4.24 11.69 32.44
N ILE A 140 -3.90 10.42 32.34
CA ILE A 140 -4.45 9.51 31.35
C ILE A 140 -4.91 8.23 32.03
N ASP A 141 -6.06 7.71 31.58
CA ASP A 141 -6.61 6.43 31.97
C ASP A 141 -6.62 5.48 30.77
N GLU A 142 -6.04 4.29 30.95
CA GLU A 142 -5.91 3.29 29.88
C GLU A 142 -7.26 2.91 29.26
N GLN A 143 -8.27 2.66 30.09
CA GLN A 143 -9.59 2.26 29.61
C GLN A 143 -10.23 3.39 28.79
N THR A 144 -10.13 4.61 29.25
CA THR A 144 -10.61 5.81 28.53
C THR A 144 -9.86 6.01 27.22
N PHE A 145 -8.54 5.86 27.23
CA PHE A 145 -7.68 5.98 26.05
C PHE A 145 -8.15 5.05 24.93
N TYR A 146 -8.39 3.77 25.22
CA TYR A 146 -8.83 2.81 24.19
C TYR A 146 -10.31 2.98 23.81
N SER A 147 -11.20 3.26 24.79
CA SER A 147 -12.62 3.43 24.52
C SER A 147 -12.95 4.69 23.71
N ASN A 148 -12.13 5.73 23.80
CA ASN A 148 -12.30 6.96 23.03
C ASN A 148 -12.27 6.70 21.52
N ARG A 149 -11.48 5.72 21.04
CA ARG A 149 -11.46 5.33 19.63
C ARG A 149 -12.85 4.90 19.14
N VAL A 150 -13.56 4.08 19.94
CA VAL A 150 -14.92 3.62 19.63
C VAL A 150 -15.91 4.77 19.79
N LYS A 151 -15.76 5.59 20.83
CA LYS A 151 -16.63 6.76 21.06
C LYS A 151 -16.56 7.77 19.92
N LEU A 152 -15.34 8.07 19.44
CA LEU A 152 -15.12 9.02 18.35
C LEU A 152 -15.75 8.55 17.04
N VAL A 153 -15.53 7.26 16.65
CA VAL A 153 -16.13 6.73 15.43
C VAL A 153 -17.65 6.66 15.53
N ARG A 154 -18.20 6.27 16.70
CA ARG A 154 -19.65 6.24 16.94
C ARG A 154 -20.27 7.65 16.86
N GLY A 155 -19.60 8.65 17.44
CA GLY A 155 -20.00 10.06 17.32
C GLY A 155 -20.05 10.52 15.88
N TRP A 156 -18.99 10.26 15.11
CA TRP A 156 -18.89 10.62 13.70
C TRP A 156 -19.96 9.95 12.83
N LEU A 157 -20.21 8.64 13.03
CA LEU A 157 -21.22 7.90 12.27
C LEU A 157 -22.66 8.38 12.54
N ASN A 158 -22.91 9.03 13.67
CA ASN A 158 -24.22 9.57 14.08
C ASN A 158 -24.35 11.08 13.86
N ASP A 159 -23.27 11.74 13.42
CA ASP A 159 -23.30 13.19 13.18
C ASP A 159 -24.00 13.51 11.86
N LYS A 160 -25.17 14.17 11.97
CA LYS A 160 -26.01 14.59 10.82
C LYS A 160 -25.37 15.69 9.98
N SER A 161 -24.45 16.45 10.54
CA SER A 161 -23.75 17.54 9.87
C SER A 161 -22.55 17.10 9.07
N ASP A 162 -22.07 15.84 9.28
CA ASP A 162 -20.91 15.28 8.59
C ASP A 162 -21.33 14.16 7.63
N VAL A 163 -20.47 13.87 6.67
CA VAL A 163 -20.60 12.82 5.62
C VAL A 163 -20.89 11.42 6.21
N GLY A 164 -20.61 11.21 7.48
CA GLY A 164 -20.78 9.91 8.16
C GLY A 164 -22.21 9.37 8.21
N GLU A 165 -23.22 10.21 8.39
CA GLU A 165 -24.60 9.73 8.49
C GLU A 165 -25.26 9.48 7.13
N SER A 166 -24.93 10.29 6.13
CA SER A 166 -25.54 10.20 4.80
C SER A 166 -24.95 9.08 3.93
N THR A 167 -23.78 8.54 4.30
CA THR A 167 -23.00 7.65 3.44
C THR A 167 -23.15 6.17 3.81
N PHE A 168 -23.43 5.85 5.08
CA PHE A 168 -23.48 4.46 5.57
C PHE A 168 -24.88 4.03 5.98
N THR A 169 -25.26 2.82 5.56
CA THR A 169 -26.45 2.13 6.08
C THR A 169 -26.25 1.77 7.57
N GLN A 170 -27.34 1.49 8.29
CA GLN A 170 -27.24 1.08 9.69
C GLN A 170 -26.37 -0.19 9.85
N GLN A 171 -26.49 -1.15 8.94
CA GLN A 171 -25.67 -2.37 8.95
C GLN A 171 -24.16 -2.09 8.78
N GLU A 172 -23.81 -1.14 7.94
CA GLU A 172 -22.40 -0.72 7.75
C GLU A 172 -21.87 0.04 8.98
N LYS A 173 -22.71 0.89 9.60
CA LYS A 173 -22.36 1.55 10.87
C LYS A 173 -22.09 0.52 11.98
N ASP A 174 -22.98 -0.46 12.13
CA ASP A 174 -22.83 -1.53 13.12
C ASP A 174 -21.58 -2.39 12.85
N TYR A 175 -21.30 -2.67 11.59
CA TYR A 175 -20.07 -3.36 11.17
C TYR A 175 -18.82 -2.54 11.54
N ILE A 176 -18.75 -1.27 11.21
CA ILE A 176 -17.62 -0.39 11.56
C ILE A 176 -17.40 -0.41 13.08
N ILE A 177 -18.45 -0.19 13.86
CA ILE A 177 -18.38 -0.18 15.31
C ILE A 177 -17.86 -1.52 15.84
N SER A 178 -18.37 -2.66 15.34
CA SER A 178 -17.93 -3.99 15.75
C SER A 178 -16.45 -4.24 15.47
N GLN A 179 -15.91 -3.75 14.33
CA GLN A 179 -14.48 -3.86 14.02
C GLN A 179 -13.64 -3.03 14.99
N TYR A 180 -14.10 -1.86 15.40
CA TYR A 180 -13.42 -1.01 16.38
C TYR A 180 -13.43 -1.62 17.79
N GLU A 181 -14.54 -2.26 18.17
CA GLU A 181 -14.69 -2.93 19.47
C GLU A 181 -13.91 -4.25 19.55
N SER A 182 -13.68 -4.92 18.42
CA SER A 182 -12.97 -6.20 18.35
C SER A 182 -11.44 -6.07 18.42
N LEU A 183 -10.90 -4.86 18.39
CA LEU A 183 -9.47 -4.63 18.46
C LEU A 183 -8.93 -5.00 19.84
N GLN A 184 -7.92 -5.88 19.86
CA GLN A 184 -7.28 -6.31 21.09
C GLN A 184 -6.42 -5.20 21.71
N THR A 185 -6.63 -4.93 22.98
CA THR A 185 -5.89 -3.95 23.78
C THR A 185 -5.33 -4.62 25.04
N PRO A 186 -4.25 -4.09 25.63
CA PRO A 186 -3.41 -2.99 25.17
C PRO A 186 -2.61 -3.32 23.91
N PHE A 187 -2.15 -2.30 23.15
CA PHE A 187 -1.29 -2.49 21.98
C PHE A 187 0.13 -2.85 22.44
N TYR A 188 0.76 -3.79 21.73
CA TYR A 188 2.20 -3.97 21.81
C TYR A 188 2.87 -3.06 20.77
N MET A 189 3.81 -2.26 21.20
CA MET A 189 4.53 -1.32 20.36
C MET A 189 6.04 -1.51 20.51
N GLU A 190 6.72 -1.46 19.39
CA GLU A 190 8.17 -1.38 19.28
C GLU A 190 8.54 -0.49 18.09
N TYR A 191 9.83 -0.23 17.89
CA TYR A 191 10.29 0.50 16.70
C TYR A 191 9.83 -0.21 15.42
N HIS A 192 9.07 0.47 14.56
CA HIS A 192 8.38 -0.16 13.43
C HIS A 192 8.52 0.60 12.09
N ASP A 193 9.44 1.57 12.03
CA ASP A 193 9.56 2.45 10.85
C ASP A 193 9.90 1.67 9.57
N GLY A 194 10.70 0.58 9.67
CA GLY A 194 10.98 -0.27 8.51
C GLY A 194 9.72 -0.86 7.89
N TRP A 195 8.82 -1.41 8.70
CA TRP A 195 7.56 -1.98 8.24
C TRP A 195 6.57 -0.92 7.77
N TYR A 196 6.55 0.23 8.43
CA TYR A 196 5.72 1.35 8.01
C TYR A 196 6.14 1.87 6.63
N GLN A 197 7.44 2.07 6.40
CA GLN A 197 7.96 2.51 5.11
C GLN A 197 7.77 1.46 4.00
N LEU A 198 7.84 0.16 4.33
CA LEU A 198 7.46 -0.90 3.40
C LEU A 198 6.04 -0.71 2.88
N LEU A 199 5.10 -0.46 3.79
CA LEU A 199 3.69 -0.27 3.45
C LEU A 199 3.46 1.03 2.69
N GLU A 200 4.01 2.13 3.18
CA GLU A 200 3.74 3.46 2.63
C GLU A 200 4.35 3.69 1.25
N LYS A 201 5.63 3.33 1.06
CA LYS A 201 6.34 3.58 -0.20
C LYS A 201 6.35 2.35 -1.13
N GLY A 202 5.91 1.18 -0.65
CA GLY A 202 5.88 -0.06 -1.43
C GLY A 202 4.89 -0.09 -2.59
N ASN A 203 3.86 0.77 -2.57
CA ASN A 203 2.83 0.84 -3.62
C ASN A 203 3.35 1.20 -5.01
N PHE A 204 4.50 1.89 -5.09
CA PHE A 204 5.09 2.26 -6.38
C PHE A 204 5.47 1.05 -7.23
N ILE A 205 5.91 -0.05 -6.61
CA ILE A 205 6.35 -1.24 -7.34
C ILE A 205 5.19 -1.93 -8.06
N PRO A 206 4.06 -2.30 -7.42
CA PRO A 206 2.94 -2.90 -8.13
C PRO A 206 2.32 -1.96 -9.17
N MET A 207 2.17 -0.67 -8.87
CA MET A 207 1.50 0.28 -9.75
C MET A 207 2.37 0.66 -10.96
N LEU A 208 3.55 1.23 -10.74
CA LEU A 208 4.44 1.62 -11.84
C LEU A 208 5.05 0.41 -12.54
N GLY A 209 5.29 -0.67 -11.79
CA GLY A 209 5.85 -1.92 -12.33
C GLY A 209 4.99 -2.50 -13.44
N ILE A 210 3.67 -2.62 -13.26
CA ILE A 210 2.80 -3.17 -14.31
C ILE A 210 2.70 -2.25 -15.53
N LEU A 211 2.70 -0.92 -15.33
CA LEU A 211 2.72 0.03 -16.45
C LEU A 211 3.96 -0.19 -17.33
N ILE A 212 5.12 -0.36 -16.70
CA ILE A 212 6.38 -0.62 -17.41
C ILE A 212 6.40 -2.03 -18.02
N LEU A 213 5.96 -3.05 -17.28
CA LEU A 213 5.89 -4.43 -17.78
C LEU A 213 4.97 -4.56 -18.98
N SER A 214 3.93 -3.72 -19.08
CA SER A 214 2.99 -3.72 -20.21
C SER A 214 3.68 -3.51 -21.54
N PHE A 215 4.80 -2.77 -21.60
CA PHE A 215 5.58 -2.59 -22.83
C PHE A 215 6.18 -3.90 -23.32
N ALA A 216 6.73 -4.72 -22.45
CA ALA A 216 7.25 -6.04 -22.83
C ALA A 216 6.12 -7.03 -23.13
N LEU A 217 5.05 -7.04 -22.32
CA LEU A 217 3.92 -7.94 -22.47
C LEU A 217 3.12 -7.68 -23.75
N SER A 218 2.96 -6.43 -24.16
CA SER A 218 2.26 -6.04 -25.38
C SER A 218 2.91 -6.61 -26.66
N GLY A 219 4.23 -6.76 -26.64
CA GLY A 219 4.98 -7.33 -27.78
C GLY A 219 4.88 -8.84 -27.92
N ILE A 220 4.44 -9.58 -26.88
CA ILE A 220 4.45 -11.06 -26.90
C ILE A 220 3.52 -11.63 -27.99
N PHE A 221 2.35 -11.03 -28.18
CA PHE A 221 1.36 -11.50 -29.14
C PHE A 221 1.30 -10.66 -30.42
N SER A 222 1.51 -9.36 -30.35
CA SER A 222 1.53 -8.48 -31.50
C SER A 222 2.81 -8.59 -32.35
N GLY A 223 3.87 -9.14 -31.78
CA GLY A 223 5.19 -9.20 -32.42
C GLY A 223 5.18 -9.97 -33.74
N GLU A 224 4.47 -11.11 -33.84
CA GLU A 224 4.41 -11.90 -35.07
C GLU A 224 3.75 -11.11 -36.22
N PHE A 225 2.72 -10.34 -35.92
CA PHE A 225 2.05 -9.47 -36.91
C PHE A 225 2.93 -8.30 -37.32
N LYS A 226 3.62 -7.65 -36.35
CA LYS A 226 4.55 -6.56 -36.66
C LYS A 226 5.66 -6.99 -37.62
N TRP A 227 6.13 -8.22 -37.50
CA TRP A 227 7.24 -8.75 -38.28
C TRP A 227 6.80 -9.53 -39.52
N LYS A 228 5.46 -9.55 -39.82
CA LYS A 228 4.85 -10.32 -40.90
C LYS A 228 5.22 -11.80 -40.87
N ALA A 229 5.44 -12.35 -39.68
CA ALA A 229 5.79 -13.75 -39.46
C ALA A 229 4.57 -14.59 -39.05
N ASP A 230 3.39 -13.98 -38.94
CA ASP A 230 2.14 -14.59 -38.52
C ASP A 230 1.71 -15.75 -39.45
N ALA A 231 1.85 -15.60 -40.77
CA ALA A 231 1.55 -16.66 -41.74
C ALA A 231 2.37 -17.94 -41.45
N ILE A 232 3.69 -17.79 -41.22
CA ILE A 232 4.57 -18.92 -40.91
C ILE A 232 4.21 -19.49 -39.52
N TYR A 233 4.01 -18.64 -38.54
CA TYR A 233 3.68 -19.05 -37.18
C TYR A 233 2.39 -19.89 -37.12
N PHE A 234 1.33 -19.41 -37.75
CA PHE A 234 0.02 -20.05 -37.72
C PHE A 234 -0.15 -21.21 -38.71
N SER A 235 0.74 -21.37 -39.69
CA SER A 235 0.75 -22.54 -40.57
C SER A 235 1.28 -23.81 -39.87
N THR A 236 2.02 -23.64 -38.78
CA THR A 236 2.58 -24.77 -38.03
C THR A 236 1.61 -25.30 -36.96
N THR A 237 1.49 -26.61 -36.80
CA THR A 237 0.64 -27.25 -35.76
C THR A 237 1.06 -26.79 -34.36
N TYR A 238 2.36 -26.66 -34.11
CA TYR A 238 2.87 -26.23 -32.80
C TYR A 238 2.74 -24.73 -32.53
N GLY A 239 2.70 -23.89 -33.55
CA GLY A 239 2.50 -22.45 -33.40
C GLY A 239 1.17 -22.16 -32.71
N ARG A 240 0.10 -22.72 -33.25
CA ARG A 240 -1.27 -22.52 -32.73
C ARG A 240 -1.52 -23.17 -31.35
N THR A 241 -0.76 -24.16 -30.94
CA THR A 241 -0.98 -24.92 -29.70
C THR A 241 0.12 -24.68 -28.66
N LYS A 242 1.23 -25.37 -28.79
CA LYS A 242 2.37 -25.30 -27.86
C LYS A 242 3.03 -23.91 -27.84
N GLY A 243 3.09 -23.24 -29.00
CA GLY A 243 3.63 -21.89 -29.12
C GLY A 243 2.77 -20.86 -28.39
N THR A 244 1.45 -20.89 -28.58
CA THR A 244 0.50 -20.03 -27.87
C THR A 244 0.59 -20.21 -26.35
N SER A 245 0.59 -21.49 -25.90
CA SER A 245 0.77 -21.78 -24.46
C SER A 245 2.13 -21.31 -23.94
N ALA A 246 3.20 -21.42 -24.73
CA ALA A 246 4.54 -20.96 -24.35
C ALA A 246 4.59 -19.43 -24.18
N LYS A 247 3.91 -18.67 -25.05
CA LYS A 247 3.79 -17.20 -24.96
C LYS A 247 3.08 -16.78 -23.67
N ILE A 248 1.93 -17.40 -23.35
CA ILE A 248 1.19 -17.12 -22.09
C ILE A 248 2.08 -17.41 -20.88
N LYS A 249 2.71 -18.60 -20.84
CA LYS A 249 3.60 -18.97 -19.74
C LYS A 249 4.81 -18.05 -19.62
N ALA A 250 5.38 -17.60 -20.74
CA ALA A 250 6.49 -16.64 -20.72
C ALA A 250 6.07 -15.29 -20.15
N GLY A 251 4.88 -14.79 -20.51
CA GLY A 251 4.33 -13.55 -19.95
C GLY A 251 4.06 -13.65 -18.44
N LEU A 252 3.43 -14.75 -18.01
CA LEU A 252 3.18 -15.02 -16.58
C LEU A 252 4.49 -15.12 -15.77
N LEU A 253 5.48 -15.85 -16.30
CA LEU A 253 6.79 -15.95 -15.66
C LEU A 253 7.52 -14.60 -15.59
N LEU A 254 7.43 -13.79 -16.64
CA LEU A 254 8.01 -12.45 -16.65
C LEU A 254 7.42 -11.59 -15.52
N ILE A 255 6.09 -11.54 -15.41
CA ILE A 255 5.40 -10.80 -14.35
C ILE A 255 5.83 -11.32 -12.98
N THR A 256 5.73 -12.63 -12.76
CA THR A 256 6.04 -13.25 -11.48
C THR A 256 7.48 -12.99 -11.05
N LEU A 257 8.45 -13.23 -11.93
CA LEU A 257 9.86 -13.10 -11.60
C LEU A 257 10.24 -11.65 -11.30
N LEU A 258 9.82 -10.69 -12.15
CA LEU A 258 10.16 -9.28 -11.94
C LEU A 258 9.43 -8.71 -10.73
N TYR A 259 8.14 -9.00 -10.57
CA TYR A 259 7.37 -8.54 -9.42
C TYR A 259 8.02 -8.96 -8.10
N TRP A 260 8.22 -10.28 -7.91
CA TRP A 260 8.78 -10.79 -6.65
C TRP A 260 10.25 -10.40 -6.46
N ALA A 261 11.03 -10.31 -7.53
CA ALA A 261 12.41 -9.78 -7.44
C ALA A 261 12.42 -8.33 -6.95
N GLY A 262 11.54 -7.48 -7.52
CA GLY A 262 11.41 -6.08 -7.08
C GLY A 262 10.96 -5.95 -5.63
N ILE A 263 9.91 -6.67 -5.24
CA ILE A 263 9.41 -6.70 -3.86
C ILE A 263 10.47 -7.19 -2.88
N LEU A 264 11.21 -8.26 -3.21
CA LEU A 264 12.26 -8.80 -2.35
C LEU A 264 13.43 -7.82 -2.19
N VAL A 265 13.92 -7.24 -3.28
CA VAL A 265 14.99 -6.23 -3.22
C VAL A 265 14.57 -5.05 -2.36
N TYR A 266 13.38 -4.51 -2.59
CA TYR A 266 12.83 -3.40 -1.83
C TYR A 266 12.66 -3.75 -0.33
N SER A 267 12.09 -4.92 -0.02
CA SER A 267 11.88 -5.36 1.37
C SER A 267 13.20 -5.55 2.11
N ILE A 268 14.17 -6.24 1.49
CA ILE A 268 15.49 -6.47 2.09
C ILE A 268 16.20 -5.13 2.32
N PHE A 269 16.20 -4.26 1.32
CA PHE A 269 16.83 -2.94 1.44
C PHE A 269 16.20 -2.14 2.60
N THR A 270 14.88 -1.97 2.60
CA THR A 270 14.18 -1.12 3.57
C THR A 270 14.34 -1.64 5.00
N LEU A 271 14.16 -2.96 5.21
CA LEU A 271 14.32 -3.54 6.54
C LEU A 271 15.78 -3.57 7.02
N THR A 272 16.74 -3.76 6.11
CA THR A 272 18.16 -3.67 6.48
C THR A 272 18.56 -2.24 6.83
N TYR A 273 18.02 -1.26 6.14
CA TYR A 273 18.33 0.16 6.36
C TYR A 273 17.61 0.72 7.61
N LEU A 274 16.29 0.46 7.74
CA LEU A 274 15.47 1.03 8.81
C LEU A 274 15.26 0.11 10.02
N GLY A 275 15.53 -1.18 9.91
CA GLY A 275 15.39 -2.17 10.98
C GLY A 275 14.26 -3.16 10.77
N PHE A 276 14.46 -4.38 11.30
CA PHE A 276 13.51 -5.50 11.20
C PHE A 276 12.46 -5.53 12.31
N GLY A 277 12.62 -4.72 13.36
CA GLY A 277 11.69 -4.62 14.49
C GLY A 277 10.31 -4.10 14.08
N GLY A 278 9.29 -4.30 14.92
CA GLY A 278 7.96 -3.74 14.76
C GLY A 278 7.00 -4.49 13.86
N GLY A 279 7.41 -5.64 13.31
CA GLY A 279 6.53 -6.43 12.46
C GLY A 279 5.26 -6.94 13.15
N ASN A 280 5.29 -7.10 14.46
CA ASN A 280 4.15 -7.52 15.29
C ASN A 280 3.34 -6.35 15.86
N THR A 281 3.79 -5.12 15.67
CA THR A 281 3.02 -3.91 16.04
C THR A 281 1.74 -3.85 15.23
N VAL A 282 0.61 -3.55 15.89
CA VAL A 282 -0.69 -3.41 15.21
C VAL A 282 -0.67 -2.17 14.31
N ILE A 283 -1.34 -2.27 13.15
CA ILE A 283 -1.30 -1.17 12.16
C ILE A 283 -1.96 0.11 12.68
N GLN A 284 -2.87 0.01 13.67
CA GLN A 284 -3.54 1.16 14.27
C GLN A 284 -2.59 2.15 14.91
N VAL A 285 -1.38 1.75 15.24
CA VAL A 285 -0.34 2.67 15.75
C VAL A 285 -0.01 3.77 14.72
N ARG A 286 -0.07 3.47 13.43
CA ARG A 286 0.10 4.44 12.34
C ARG A 286 -1.20 4.77 11.62
N LEU A 287 -2.04 3.77 11.42
CA LEU A 287 -3.32 3.87 10.71
C LEU A 287 -4.46 3.79 11.72
N TRP A 288 -4.58 4.79 12.61
CA TRP A 288 -5.55 4.84 13.71
C TRP A 288 -6.98 4.49 13.30
N LYS A 289 -7.39 4.90 12.09
CA LYS A 289 -8.72 4.68 11.53
C LYS A 289 -8.93 3.31 10.91
N SER A 290 -7.91 2.45 10.81
CA SER A 290 -8.02 1.17 10.11
C SER A 290 -9.07 0.25 10.73
N LEU A 291 -9.87 -0.38 9.84
CA LEU A 291 -10.79 -1.47 10.18
C LEU A 291 -10.11 -2.85 10.23
N TYR A 292 -8.83 -2.92 9.83
CA TYR A 292 -8.09 -4.16 9.77
C TYR A 292 -7.35 -4.39 11.09
N ASN A 293 -7.80 -5.35 11.90
CA ASN A 293 -7.14 -5.71 13.17
C ASN A 293 -5.98 -6.68 12.88
N ILE A 294 -4.93 -6.18 12.25
CA ILE A 294 -3.76 -6.94 11.81
C ILE A 294 -2.46 -6.22 12.18
N THR A 295 -1.36 -6.96 12.17
CA THR A 295 -0.02 -6.41 12.40
C THR A 295 0.58 -5.79 11.15
N MET A 296 1.63 -4.97 11.30
CA MET A 296 2.39 -4.37 10.18
C MET A 296 2.88 -5.44 9.19
N ARG A 297 3.42 -6.56 9.70
CA ARG A 297 3.87 -7.67 8.87
C ARG A 297 2.73 -8.33 8.09
N GLN A 298 1.58 -8.56 8.73
CA GLN A 298 0.40 -9.11 8.05
C GLN A 298 -0.13 -8.16 6.98
N ALA A 299 -0.16 -6.86 7.28
CA ALA A 299 -0.54 -5.82 6.32
C ALA A 299 0.39 -5.81 5.10
N TRP A 300 1.71 -5.92 5.31
CA TRP A 300 2.68 -6.02 4.21
C TRP A 300 2.47 -7.25 3.33
N VAL A 301 2.34 -8.44 3.95
CA VAL A 301 2.07 -9.68 3.21
C VAL A 301 0.78 -9.57 2.40
N LEU A 302 -0.27 -8.97 2.97
CA LEU A 302 -1.54 -8.74 2.28
C LEU A 302 -1.37 -7.76 1.12
N ALA A 303 -0.71 -6.63 1.34
CA ALA A 303 -0.48 -5.62 0.30
C ALA A 303 0.31 -6.16 -0.90
N VAL A 304 1.40 -6.90 -0.65
CA VAL A 304 2.19 -7.48 -1.75
C VAL A 304 1.44 -8.61 -2.47
N SER A 305 0.60 -9.36 -1.77
CA SER A 305 -0.24 -10.39 -2.39
C SER A 305 -1.32 -9.77 -3.28
N CYS A 306 -1.98 -8.71 -2.82
CA CYS A 306 -2.93 -7.93 -3.60
C CYS A 306 -2.28 -7.33 -4.85
N GLY A 307 -1.14 -6.66 -4.67
CA GLY A 307 -0.38 -6.10 -5.78
C GLY A 307 0.03 -7.14 -6.82
N TYR A 308 0.41 -8.36 -6.40
CA TYR A 308 0.71 -9.47 -7.33
C TYR A 308 -0.51 -9.91 -8.13
N ILE A 309 -1.67 -10.07 -7.48
CA ILE A 309 -2.93 -10.43 -8.16
C ILE A 309 -3.31 -9.37 -9.19
N GLY A 310 -3.24 -8.08 -8.82
CA GLY A 310 -3.49 -6.95 -9.73
C GLY A 310 -2.54 -6.95 -10.94
N ASN A 311 -1.25 -7.22 -10.72
CA ASN A 311 -0.24 -7.32 -11.79
C ASN A 311 -0.51 -8.50 -12.71
N LEU A 312 -0.90 -9.67 -12.20
CA LEU A 312 -1.27 -10.82 -13.03
C LEU A 312 -2.50 -10.50 -13.89
N PHE A 313 -3.55 -9.93 -13.30
CA PHE A 313 -4.76 -9.57 -14.03
C PHE A 313 -4.47 -8.59 -15.17
N LEU A 314 -3.84 -7.46 -14.85
CA LEU A 314 -3.53 -6.42 -15.84
C LEU A 314 -2.55 -6.91 -16.91
N GLY A 315 -1.58 -7.74 -16.54
CA GLY A 315 -0.66 -8.33 -17.49
C GLY A 315 -1.34 -9.28 -18.47
N ILE A 316 -2.26 -10.14 -17.99
CA ILE A 316 -3.05 -11.02 -18.86
C ILE A 316 -4.01 -10.21 -19.74
N LEU A 317 -4.62 -9.16 -19.20
CA LEU A 317 -5.47 -8.26 -19.96
C LEU A 317 -4.66 -7.57 -21.08
N THR A 318 -3.46 -7.07 -20.79
CA THR A 318 -2.54 -6.50 -21.77
C THR A 318 -2.22 -7.49 -22.89
N MET A 319 -1.89 -8.73 -22.53
CA MET A 319 -1.62 -9.80 -23.51
C MET A 319 -2.85 -10.13 -24.34
N LEU A 320 -4.05 -10.17 -23.76
CA LEU A 320 -5.29 -10.42 -24.46
C LEU A 320 -5.60 -9.31 -25.48
N ILE A 321 -5.49 -8.05 -25.09
CA ILE A 321 -5.68 -6.92 -25.97
C ILE A 321 -4.64 -6.94 -27.11
N SER A 322 -3.38 -7.24 -26.80
CA SER A 322 -2.32 -7.43 -27.80
C SER A 322 -2.67 -8.51 -28.82
N ALA A 323 -3.14 -9.66 -28.35
CA ALA A 323 -3.58 -10.74 -29.24
C ALA A 323 -4.79 -10.35 -30.10
N LYS A 324 -5.77 -9.64 -29.52
CA LYS A 324 -7.01 -9.26 -30.18
C LYS A 324 -6.80 -8.17 -31.23
N THR A 325 -6.09 -7.12 -30.86
CA THR A 325 -5.90 -5.91 -31.71
C THR A 325 -4.72 -6.01 -32.68
N LYS A 326 -3.83 -6.98 -32.49
CA LYS A 326 -2.54 -7.10 -33.22
C LYS A 326 -1.63 -5.88 -33.03
N SER A 327 -1.94 -4.99 -32.08
CA SER A 327 -1.27 -3.70 -31.84
C SER A 327 -0.66 -3.65 -30.43
N ALA A 328 0.65 -3.45 -30.36
CA ALA A 328 1.34 -3.23 -29.09
C ALA A 328 0.92 -1.90 -28.44
N ALA A 329 0.73 -0.84 -29.23
CA ALA A 329 0.36 0.48 -28.72
C ALA A 329 -0.99 0.46 -27.99
N VAL A 330 -2.01 -0.15 -28.58
CA VAL A 330 -3.33 -0.32 -27.94
C VAL A 330 -3.22 -1.18 -26.68
N ALA A 331 -2.41 -2.23 -26.71
CA ALA A 331 -2.27 -3.11 -25.53
C ALA A 331 -1.57 -2.40 -24.36
N VAL A 332 -0.55 -1.58 -24.62
CA VAL A 332 0.15 -0.81 -23.58
C VAL A 332 -0.78 0.22 -22.93
N SER A 333 -1.67 0.86 -23.68
CA SER A 333 -2.55 1.89 -23.11
C SER A 333 -3.59 1.35 -22.11
N MET A 334 -3.93 0.05 -22.17
CA MET A 334 -4.97 -0.53 -21.32
C MET A 334 -4.69 -0.46 -19.81
N PRO A 335 -3.51 -0.86 -19.30
CA PRO A 335 -3.22 -0.69 -17.86
C PRO A 335 -3.28 0.77 -17.41
N PHE A 336 -2.82 1.72 -18.25
CA PHE A 336 -2.92 3.15 -17.94
C PHE A 336 -4.39 3.58 -17.78
N VAL A 337 -5.22 3.24 -18.75
CA VAL A 337 -6.65 3.57 -18.70
C VAL A 337 -7.31 2.96 -17.45
N VAL A 338 -7.08 1.68 -17.18
CA VAL A 338 -7.73 0.95 -16.07
C VAL A 338 -7.25 1.45 -14.70
N ILE A 339 -5.99 1.84 -14.56
CA ILE A 339 -5.44 2.33 -13.29
C ILE A 339 -5.89 3.77 -13.02
N PHE A 340 -5.93 4.64 -14.04
CA PHE A 340 -6.21 6.06 -13.82
C PHE A 340 -7.70 6.44 -13.91
N ILE A 341 -8.55 5.65 -14.58
CA ILE A 341 -10.00 5.91 -14.63
C ILE A 341 -10.63 6.13 -13.25
N PRO A 342 -10.33 5.31 -12.21
CA PRO A 342 -10.96 5.50 -10.90
C PRO A 342 -10.79 6.89 -10.32
N ALA A 343 -9.64 7.52 -10.52
CA ALA A 343 -9.39 8.88 -10.04
C ALA A 343 -10.37 9.94 -10.61
N PHE A 344 -10.90 9.70 -11.80
CA PHE A 344 -11.89 10.58 -12.44
C PHE A 344 -13.34 10.23 -12.07
N LEU A 345 -13.57 9.02 -11.54
CA LEU A 345 -14.91 8.56 -11.13
C LEU A 345 -15.19 8.82 -9.66
N GLN A 346 -14.16 8.96 -8.83
CA GLN A 346 -14.30 9.30 -7.42
C GLN A 346 -14.92 10.69 -7.25
N GLY A 347 -15.86 10.81 -6.29
CA GLY A 347 -16.55 12.08 -6.03
C GLY A 347 -17.64 12.46 -7.04
N THR A 348 -17.98 11.57 -7.99
CA THR A 348 -19.13 11.71 -8.90
C THR A 348 -20.38 11.10 -8.24
N VAL A 349 -21.23 10.39 -9.01
CA VAL A 349 -22.41 9.70 -8.47
C VAL A 349 -22.00 8.47 -7.66
N ASP A 350 -22.70 8.16 -6.56
CA ASP A 350 -22.38 7.04 -5.64
C ASP A 350 -22.14 5.70 -6.35
N ALA A 351 -22.94 5.38 -7.38
CA ALA A 351 -22.77 4.15 -8.15
C ALA A 351 -21.44 4.09 -8.90
N LEU A 352 -20.95 5.22 -9.45
CA LEU A 352 -19.67 5.31 -10.14
C LEU A 352 -18.49 5.27 -9.16
N SER A 353 -18.65 5.89 -8.01
CA SER A 353 -17.66 5.84 -6.92
C SER A 353 -17.50 4.40 -6.40
N THR A 354 -18.63 3.71 -6.15
CA THR A 354 -18.61 2.28 -5.78
C THR A 354 -17.98 1.42 -6.87
N PHE A 355 -18.30 1.64 -8.14
CA PHE A 355 -17.66 0.91 -9.24
C PHE A 355 -16.14 1.17 -9.29
N ALA A 356 -15.71 2.41 -9.09
CA ALA A 356 -14.29 2.78 -9.03
C ALA A 356 -13.53 2.02 -7.94
N SER A 357 -14.15 1.80 -6.78
CA SER A 357 -13.55 1.04 -5.66
C SER A 357 -13.35 -0.44 -5.99
N PHE A 358 -14.07 -1.00 -6.98
CA PHE A 358 -13.86 -2.37 -7.47
C PHE A 358 -12.81 -2.47 -8.58
N MET A 359 -12.18 -1.38 -9.01
CA MET A 359 -11.17 -1.41 -10.07
C MET A 359 -9.85 -2.04 -9.59
N PRO A 360 -8.99 -2.55 -10.50
CA PRO A 360 -7.73 -3.21 -10.11
C PRO A 360 -6.75 -2.32 -9.35
N SER A 361 -6.88 -0.99 -9.47
CA SER A 361 -6.10 0.00 -8.69
C SER A 361 -6.20 -0.24 -7.19
N THR A 362 -7.37 -0.66 -6.68
CA THR A 362 -7.58 -1.03 -5.28
C THR A 362 -6.62 -2.12 -4.79
N LEU A 363 -6.27 -3.09 -5.65
CA LEU A 363 -5.28 -4.11 -5.32
C LEU A 363 -3.84 -3.59 -5.44
N LEU A 364 -3.57 -2.67 -6.36
CA LEU A 364 -2.22 -2.12 -6.56
C LEU A 364 -1.84 -1.13 -5.46
N GLU A 365 -2.83 -0.41 -4.91
CA GLU A 365 -2.67 0.62 -3.89
C GLU A 365 -3.31 0.18 -2.55
N PHE A 366 -3.24 -1.11 -2.24
CA PHE A 366 -3.95 -1.72 -1.10
C PHE A 366 -3.66 -1.02 0.24
N TYR A 367 -2.45 -0.48 0.43
CA TYR A 367 -2.11 0.27 1.65
C TYR A 367 -3.07 1.44 1.91
N GLN A 368 -3.48 2.17 0.88
CA GLN A 368 -4.40 3.31 1.04
C GLN A 368 -5.78 2.84 1.54
N HIS A 369 -6.23 1.66 1.08
CA HIS A 369 -7.50 1.05 1.48
C HIS A 369 -7.49 0.46 2.89
N LEU A 370 -6.32 0.38 3.56
CA LEU A 370 -6.27 0.00 4.98
C LEU A 370 -6.89 1.06 5.90
N SER A 371 -7.02 2.32 5.47
CA SER A 371 -7.57 3.43 6.25
C SER A 371 -8.88 3.98 5.73
N THR A 372 -9.44 3.38 4.66
CA THR A 372 -10.74 3.79 4.09
C THR A 372 -11.87 2.92 4.60
N PHE A 373 -13.08 3.46 4.50
CA PHE A 373 -14.33 2.77 4.88
C PHE A 373 -15.12 2.37 3.62
N ASP A 374 -14.41 1.83 2.61
CA ASP A 374 -15.02 1.33 1.38
C ASP A 374 -15.77 0.02 1.67
N LEU A 375 -17.06 0.12 1.94
CA LEU A 375 -17.92 -0.99 2.33
C LEU A 375 -18.99 -1.24 1.26
N VAL A 376 -19.46 -2.46 1.20
CA VAL A 376 -20.59 -2.88 0.37
C VAL A 376 -21.40 -3.93 1.10
N THR A 377 -22.72 -3.82 1.01
CA THR A 377 -23.65 -4.79 1.60
C THR A 377 -24.16 -5.74 0.51
N ILE A 378 -23.86 -7.05 0.64
CA ILE A 378 -24.26 -8.11 -0.28
C ILE A 378 -25.05 -9.15 0.52
N PHE A 379 -26.28 -9.44 0.12
CA PHE A 379 -27.19 -10.39 0.80
C PHE A 379 -27.30 -10.14 2.33
N GLY A 380 -27.31 -8.88 2.77
CA GLY A 380 -27.43 -8.50 4.18
C GLY A 380 -26.15 -8.69 5.00
N LYS A 381 -25.01 -8.95 4.36
CA LYS A 381 -23.68 -8.99 4.99
C LYS A 381 -22.83 -7.84 4.47
N VAL A 382 -22.11 -7.19 5.37
CA VAL A 382 -21.19 -6.09 5.05
C VAL A 382 -19.80 -6.65 4.78
N PHE A 383 -19.19 -6.20 3.70
CA PHE A 383 -17.84 -6.55 3.29
C PHE A 383 -17.03 -5.30 3.01
N ARG A 384 -15.75 -5.34 3.27
CA ARG A 384 -14.80 -4.35 2.75
C ARG A 384 -14.56 -4.63 1.27
N VAL A 385 -14.65 -3.62 0.43
CA VAL A 385 -14.51 -3.76 -1.03
C VAL A 385 -13.16 -4.39 -1.40
N ALA A 386 -12.08 -3.95 -0.75
CA ALA A 386 -10.75 -4.49 -1.01
C ALA A 386 -10.65 -6.02 -0.78
N ASP A 387 -11.35 -6.55 0.24
CA ASP A 387 -11.38 -8.01 0.50
C ASP A 387 -12.13 -8.78 -0.59
N LEU A 388 -13.15 -8.16 -1.21
CA LEU A 388 -13.89 -8.76 -2.33
C LEU A 388 -13.11 -8.69 -3.64
N CYS A 389 -12.27 -7.67 -3.82
CA CYS A 389 -11.42 -7.55 -5.00
C CYS A 389 -10.45 -8.73 -5.13
N ILE A 390 -9.95 -9.28 -4.02
CA ILE A 390 -9.01 -10.41 -4.05
C ILE A 390 -9.59 -11.62 -4.80
N PRO A 391 -10.68 -12.26 -4.35
CA PRO A 391 -11.27 -13.41 -5.05
C PRO A 391 -11.80 -13.05 -6.45
N LEU A 392 -12.33 -11.82 -6.62
CA LEU A 392 -12.83 -11.35 -7.92
C LEU A 392 -11.71 -11.36 -8.97
N TYR A 393 -10.55 -10.75 -8.68
CA TYR A 393 -9.47 -10.65 -9.64
C TYR A 393 -8.70 -11.96 -9.83
N ILE A 394 -8.66 -12.84 -8.84
CA ILE A 394 -8.19 -14.22 -9.03
C ILE A 394 -9.10 -14.93 -10.05
N LEU A 395 -10.41 -14.87 -9.87
CA LEU A 395 -11.38 -15.50 -10.77
C LEU A 395 -11.29 -14.92 -12.19
N LEU A 396 -11.30 -13.60 -12.32
CA LEU A 396 -11.17 -12.95 -13.62
C LEU A 396 -9.86 -13.32 -14.33
N THR A 397 -8.74 -13.38 -13.61
CA THR A 397 -7.45 -13.81 -14.13
C THR A 397 -7.53 -15.24 -14.68
N LEU A 398 -8.13 -16.17 -13.92
CA LEU A 398 -8.31 -17.56 -14.35
C LEU A 398 -9.22 -17.70 -15.59
N ILE A 399 -10.25 -16.86 -15.70
CA ILE A 399 -11.15 -16.81 -16.85
C ILE A 399 -10.46 -16.24 -18.09
N LEU A 400 -9.64 -15.19 -17.93
CA LEU A 400 -8.97 -14.54 -19.06
C LEU A 400 -7.89 -15.42 -19.72
N ILE A 401 -7.24 -16.32 -18.98
CA ILE A 401 -6.21 -17.21 -19.54
C ILE A 401 -6.75 -18.09 -20.68
N PRO A 402 -7.83 -18.88 -20.52
CA PRO A 402 -8.38 -19.68 -21.62
C PRO A 402 -8.97 -18.82 -22.75
N ILE A 403 -9.49 -17.62 -22.43
CA ILE A 403 -9.97 -16.68 -23.44
C ILE A 403 -8.78 -16.21 -24.31
N LEU A 404 -7.68 -15.79 -23.71
CA LEU A 404 -6.45 -15.40 -24.39
C LEU A 404 -5.92 -16.56 -25.26
N TYR A 405 -5.87 -17.77 -24.71
CA TYR A 405 -5.42 -18.95 -25.46
C TYR A 405 -6.30 -19.21 -26.68
N ARG A 406 -7.64 -19.19 -26.53
CA ARG A 406 -8.60 -19.41 -27.60
C ARG A 406 -8.49 -18.32 -28.67
N GLU A 407 -8.48 -17.05 -28.26
CA GLU A 407 -8.40 -15.88 -29.15
C GLU A 407 -7.19 -15.97 -30.07
N TYR A 408 -6.02 -16.30 -29.54
CA TYR A 408 -4.79 -16.35 -30.33
C TYR A 408 -4.68 -17.62 -31.19
N ARG A 409 -5.15 -18.77 -30.66
CA ARG A 409 -5.15 -20.06 -31.37
C ARG A 409 -6.03 -20.03 -32.63
N THR A 410 -7.18 -19.36 -32.57
CA THR A 410 -8.18 -19.32 -33.65
C THR A 410 -7.97 -18.20 -34.65
N LYS A 411 -6.88 -17.42 -34.48
CA LYS A 411 -6.59 -16.27 -35.35
C LYS A 411 -6.47 -16.71 -36.81
N GLN A 412 -7.18 -16.01 -37.69
CA GLN A 412 -7.11 -16.21 -39.14
C GLN A 412 -5.89 -15.46 -39.71
N ILE A 413 -5.24 -16.10 -40.68
CA ILE A 413 -4.21 -15.49 -41.50
C ILE A 413 -4.97 -14.64 -42.55
N VAL A 414 -4.75 -13.36 -42.54
CA VAL A 414 -5.32 -12.43 -43.51
C VAL A 414 -4.26 -12.02 -44.51
#